data_4c96bf2dc9cee1d02facb2b719d228e9
#
_entry.id   4c96bf2dc9cee1d02facb2b719d228e9
#
_cell.length_a   1.000
_cell.length_b   1.000
_cell.length_c   1.000
_cell.angle_alpha   90.00
_cell.angle_beta   90.00
_cell.angle_gamma   90.00
#
_symmetry.space_group_name_H-M   'P 1'
#
loop_
_entity.id
_entity.type
_entity.pdbx_description
1 polymer ?
#
loop_
_entity_poly.entity_id
_entity_poly.type
_entity_poly.pdbx_seq_one_letter_code
_entity_poly.pdbx_strand_id
1 'polypeptide(L)' 'MKIILRNPRREVEVAGGRRVKDVLRELDIIPETVLVIRGDDLVTPDQVVHDDDTIELRPVMSGGAE' A
#
# COMPACT_ATOMS: atom_id res chain seq x y z
N MET A 1 -11.65 -2.61 -2.42
CA MET A 1 -10.32 -2.19 -2.91
C MET A 1 -9.37 -3.36 -2.83
N LYS A 2 -8.57 -3.54 -3.86
CA LYS A 2 -7.63 -4.64 -3.93
C LYS A 2 -6.24 -4.14 -3.56
N ILE A 3 -5.58 -4.86 -2.66
CA ILE A 3 -4.20 -4.55 -2.29
C ILE A 3 -3.32 -5.69 -2.79
N ILE A 4 -2.31 -5.35 -3.55
CA ILE A 4 -1.35 -6.33 -4.07
C ILE A 4 -0.07 -6.20 -3.27
N LEU A 5 0.31 -7.27 -2.62
CA LEU A 5 1.54 -7.33 -1.82
C LEU A 5 2.58 -8.12 -2.59
N ARG A 6 3.85 -7.84 -2.29
CA ARG A 6 4.96 -8.55 -2.90
C ARG A 6 5.75 -9.29 -1.84
N ASN A 7 6.45 -10.33 -2.28
CA ASN A 7 7.36 -11.13 -1.47
C ASN A 7 6.68 -11.91 -0.36
N PRO A 8 5.84 -12.86 -0.65
CA PRO A 8 5.39 -13.28 -1.97
C PRO A 8 4.23 -12.42 -2.45
N ARG A 9 3.93 -12.54 -3.72
CA ARG A 9 2.81 -11.78 -4.27
C ARG A 9 1.50 -12.31 -3.71
N ARG A 10 0.71 -11.40 -3.15
CA ARG A 10 -0.58 -11.74 -2.58
C ARG A 10 -1.56 -10.62 -2.88
N GLU A 11 -2.83 -10.98 -2.97
CA GLU A 11 -3.89 -10.02 -3.16
C GLU A 11 -4.82 -10.08 -1.96
N VAL A 12 -5.11 -8.92 -1.40
CA VAL A 12 -5.97 -8.82 -0.22
C VAL A 12 -7.07 -7.83 -0.54
N GLU A 13 -8.30 -8.17 -0.15
CA GLU A 13 -9.43 -7.28 -0.36
C GLU A 13 -9.70 -6.52 0.93
N VAL A 14 -9.78 -5.20 0.83
CA VAL A 14 -10.08 -4.35 1.99
C VAL A 14 -11.06 -3.27 1.59
N ALA A 15 -11.71 -2.66 2.56
CA ALA A 15 -12.63 -1.57 2.30
C ALA A 15 -11.88 -0.31 1.91
N GLY A 16 -12.41 0.40 0.92
CA GLY A 16 -11.86 1.68 0.51
C GLY A 16 -12.48 2.83 1.28
N GLY A 17 -12.37 4.04 0.72
CA GLY A 17 -12.92 5.22 1.37
C GLY A 17 -12.14 5.65 2.59
N ARG A 18 -10.88 5.26 2.66
CA ARG A 18 -10.00 5.57 3.79
C ARG A 18 -8.68 6.09 3.27
N ARG A 19 -7.90 6.67 4.16
CA ARG A 19 -6.56 7.08 3.79
C ARG A 19 -5.65 5.87 3.72
N VAL A 20 -4.63 5.97 2.88
CA VAL A 20 -3.68 4.88 2.69
C VAL A 20 -3.09 4.45 4.02
N LYS A 21 -2.72 5.42 4.87
CA LYS A 21 -2.09 5.08 6.16
C LYS A 21 -3.02 4.25 7.03
N ASP A 22 -4.32 4.47 6.94
CA ASP A 22 -5.26 3.70 7.74
C ASP A 22 -5.39 2.28 7.22
N VAL A 23 -5.35 2.12 5.90
CA VAL A 23 -5.37 0.79 5.29
C VAL A 23 -4.12 0.02 5.67
N LEU A 24 -2.97 0.67 5.60
CA LEU A 24 -1.71 0.01 5.95
C LEU A 24 -1.68 -0.38 7.42
N ARG A 25 -2.25 0.45 8.27
CA ARG A 25 -2.32 0.13 9.69
C ARG A 25 -3.16 -1.12 9.92
N GLU A 26 -4.27 -1.23 9.20
CA GLU A 26 -5.12 -2.42 9.33
C GLU A 26 -4.37 -3.67 8.90
N LEU A 27 -3.50 -3.55 7.92
CA LEU A 27 -2.70 -4.68 7.44
C LEU A 27 -1.42 -4.88 8.24
N ASP A 28 -1.22 -4.06 9.27
CA ASP A 28 -0.04 -4.14 10.13
C ASP A 28 1.23 -3.86 9.34
N ILE A 29 1.15 -2.90 8.44
CA ILE A 29 2.28 -2.50 7.60
C ILE A 29 2.66 -1.06 7.94
N ILE A 30 3.95 -0.82 8.15
CA ILE A 30 4.45 0.52 8.43
C ILE A 30 4.59 1.27 7.10
N PRO A 31 3.93 2.43 6.95
CA PRO A 31 3.93 3.12 5.65
C PRO A 31 5.32 3.44 5.11
N GLU A 32 6.27 3.67 6.01
CA GLU A 32 7.62 4.04 5.60
C GLU A 32 8.41 2.88 4.99
N THR A 33 7.89 1.67 5.10
CA THR A 33 8.60 0.50 4.60
C THR A 33 8.13 0.07 3.22
N VAL A 34 7.15 0.76 2.65
CA VAL A 34 6.63 0.38 1.34
C VAL A 34 6.38 1.61 0.49
N LEU A 35 6.45 1.41 -0.82
CA LEU A 35 5.94 2.38 -1.78
C LEU A 35 4.52 1.99 -2.12
N VAL A 36 3.64 2.97 -2.16
CA VAL A 36 2.23 2.73 -2.47
C VAL A 36 1.97 3.23 -3.88
N ILE A 37 1.52 2.35 -4.74
CA ILE A 37 1.34 2.65 -6.15
C ILE A 37 -0.11 2.38 -6.55
N ARG A 38 -0.74 3.39 -7.16
CA ARG A 38 -2.09 3.24 -7.69
C ARG A 38 -1.99 3.41 -9.20
N GLY A 39 -2.15 2.31 -9.92
CA GLY A 39 -1.92 2.34 -11.36
C GLY A 39 -0.46 2.64 -11.63
N ASP A 40 -0.22 3.78 -12.26
CA ASP A 40 1.15 4.21 -12.56
C ASP A 40 1.62 5.32 -11.63
N ASP A 41 0.82 5.70 -10.63
CA ASP A 41 1.12 6.85 -9.80
C ASP A 41 1.50 6.44 -8.40
N LEU A 42 2.45 7.15 -7.82
CA LEU A 42 2.76 7.01 -6.41
C LEU A 42 1.69 7.74 -5.59
N VAL A 43 1.29 7.10 -4.51
CA VAL A 43 0.26 7.63 -3.63
C VAL A 43 0.88 7.86 -2.27
N THR A 44 0.61 9.04 -1.70
CA THR A 44 1.13 9.33 -0.36
C THR A 44 0.22 8.72 0.70
N PRO A 45 0.74 8.52 1.92
CA PRO A 45 -0.08 7.92 2.99
C PRO A 45 -1.30 8.75 3.36
N ASP A 46 -1.31 10.04 3.03
CA ASP A 46 -2.43 10.92 3.38
C ASP A 46 -3.54 10.90 2.35
N GLN A 47 -3.32 10.29 1.21
CA GLN A 47 -4.32 10.28 0.16
C GLN A 47 -5.41 9.25 0.46
N VAL A 48 -6.61 9.55 0.00
CA VAL A 48 -7.75 8.65 0.18
C VAL A 48 -7.80 7.68 -1.00
N VAL A 49 -8.07 6.42 -0.72
CA VAL A 49 -8.26 5.41 -1.75
C VAL A 49 -9.68 4.91 -1.69
N HIS A 50 -10.18 4.42 -2.80
CA HIS A 50 -11.60 4.09 -2.97
C HIS A 50 -11.79 2.61 -3.24
N ASP A 51 -13.06 2.16 -3.13
CA ASP A 51 -13.36 0.73 -3.26
C ASP A 51 -12.98 0.15 -4.60
N ASP A 52 -12.97 0.94 -5.65
CA ASP A 52 -12.63 0.43 -6.98
C ASP A 52 -11.17 0.63 -7.34
N ASP A 53 -10.36 1.08 -6.40
CA ASP A 53 -8.93 1.23 -6.64
C ASP A 53 -8.20 -0.09 -6.49
N THR A 54 -7.09 -0.20 -7.19
CA THR A 54 -6.14 -1.30 -7.01
C THR A 54 -4.82 -0.69 -6.61
N ILE A 55 -4.32 -1.10 -5.46
CA ILE A 55 -3.13 -0.53 -4.87
C ILE A 55 -2.05 -1.60 -4.79
N GLU A 56 -0.86 -1.27 -5.23
CA GLU A 56 0.28 -2.17 -5.11
C GLU A 56 1.24 -1.64 -4.06
N LEU A 57 1.68 -2.52 -3.17
CA LEU A 57 2.65 -2.17 -2.13
C LEU A 57 3.96 -2.84 -2.47
N ARG A 58 5.00 -2.05 -2.65
CA ARG A 58 6.32 -2.54 -2.96
C ARG A 58 7.24 -2.26 -1.78
N PRO A 59 7.88 -3.28 -1.22
CA PRO A 59 8.78 -3.03 -0.10
C PRO A 59 9.99 -2.22 -0.58
N VAL A 60 10.45 -1.35 0.30
CA VAL A 60 11.65 -0.57 0.01
C VAL A 60 12.77 -1.05 0.91
N MET A 61 13.95 -1.12 0.35
CA MET A 61 15.12 -1.60 1.07
C MET A 61 15.85 -0.39 1.63
N SER A 62 15.28 0.19 2.65
CA SER A 62 15.90 1.39 3.18
C SER A 62 17.13 1.02 3.97
N GLY A 63 18.14 1.73 3.79
CA GLY A 63 19.33 1.63 4.55
C GLY A 63 20.02 0.32 4.46
N GLY A 64 19.42 -0.49 3.79
CA GLY A 64 19.99 -1.75 3.69
C GLY A 64 21.37 -1.65 3.33
N ALA A 65 21.56 -0.80 2.94
CA ALA A 65 22.83 -0.76 2.72
C ALA A 65 23.63 -0.28 3.70
N GLU A 66 23.29 -0.31 3.96
CA GLU A 66 24.01 -0.08 4.60
C GLU A 66 24.56 -0.43 4.81
#